data_587f3e3c46a596ee74d3d6efac154c93
#
_entry.id   587f3e3c46a596ee74d3d6efac154c93
#
_cell.length_a   1.000
_cell.length_b   1.000
_cell.length_c   1.000
_cell.angle_alpha   90.00
_cell.angle_beta   90.00
_cell.angle_gamma   90.00
#
_symmetry.space_group_name_H-M   'P 1'
#
loop_
_entity.id
_entity.type
_entity.pdbx_description
1 polymer ?
#
loop_
_entity_poly.entity_id
_entity_poly.type
_entity_poly.pdbx_seq_one_letter_code
_entity_poly.pdbx_strand_id
1 'polypeptide(L)'
;MAESSLPDVSSPALYREQQNIPICANCDYACHLDLNLPPLGPNNTVLRGGMQLSAQDDALIQESMVSTDAGLHHIRGIMNGHIKVLEHLWLIERRLKTQRDIYEAYYAPVRRLPAEIISLVFELCCMGKGSADLGQERCEPLILTSVCKFWRDIALSTAAIWATFNIPEKESTHTKAIAARLDLFLSRSGRQPLEYRVVFYAPWDRSEFEQRFLLLSQHSHRWTHLALKQSMNPYCSNFHRLKGLPLTSLTTLEGNALHLSDDSAKGVFDGLPNLRHVVLSMGSTHDDLVTIPHLPWAQLEGLVAMTPPAYALWLVRHCPRIAAWKYVNATVLLPEFSSVAISANPVAAFHLRKLHLTLSTTRDLSLIQLVSPVGLEHAHLAFDKEAKVMSTSPFSLFALSSSTLRYLSLSNPPKSFLDPSFLASLRALITLELQFHKDAPLTQDVVDVLGARNSIPELRNLELGGILDIEAKSLVEMVIARHESDYSLQRLRLKGIYVLVAGRHAMDERYAFG
;
A
#
# COMPACT_ATOMS: atom_id res chain seq x y z
N MET A 1 76.20 42.10 6.60
CA MET A 1 75.74 42.89 7.73
C MET A 1 74.75 43.91 7.19
N ALA A 2 73.49 43.66 7.32
CA ALA A 2 72.40 44.60 7.05
C ALA A 2 71.47 44.51 8.23
N GLU A 3 71.48 45.53 9.05
CA GLU A 3 70.59 45.76 10.19
C GLU A 3 69.18 45.95 9.65
N SER A 4 68.29 45.01 9.91
CA SER A 4 66.84 45.18 9.69
C SER A 4 66.26 45.82 10.96
N SER A 5 66.05 47.13 10.89
CA SER A 5 65.24 47.90 11.86
C SER A 5 63.83 47.30 11.97
N LEU A 6 63.51 46.86 13.16
CA LEU A 6 62.09 46.50 13.53
C LEU A 6 61.21 47.74 13.43
N PRO A 7 60.02 47.64 12.91
CA PRO A 7 59.07 48.74 12.90
C PRO A 7 58.62 49.06 14.33
N ASP A 8 58.62 50.33 14.61
CA ASP A 8 58.17 50.98 15.83
C ASP A 8 56.76 50.58 16.22
N VAL A 9 56.59 49.94 17.37
CA VAL A 9 55.32 49.54 17.91
C VAL A 9 54.71 50.76 18.62
N SER A 10 54.21 51.72 17.82
CA SER A 10 53.44 52.81 18.32
C SER A 10 52.07 52.31 18.76
N SER A 11 51.71 52.59 20.00
CA SER A 11 50.44 52.53 20.72
C SER A 11 49.33 51.64 20.10
N PRO A 12 48.78 50.67 20.83
CA PRO A 12 47.64 49.89 20.36
C PRO A 12 46.45 50.80 20.19
N ALA A 13 46.16 51.15 18.93
CA ALA A 13 44.89 51.81 18.61
C ALA A 13 43.79 50.81 18.92
N LEU A 14 43.02 51.10 19.95
CA LEU A 14 41.78 50.37 20.24
C LEU A 14 40.88 50.43 18.99
N TYR A 15 40.74 49.30 18.30
CA TYR A 15 39.81 49.18 17.19
C TYR A 15 38.40 49.25 17.79
N ARG A 16 37.77 50.42 17.71
CA ARG A 16 36.39 50.63 18.09
C ARG A 16 35.53 50.32 16.89
N GLU A 17 35.04 49.10 16.80
CA GLU A 17 34.10 48.70 15.78
C GLU A 17 32.70 48.87 16.32
N GLN A 18 32.06 49.97 15.94
CA GLN A 18 30.62 50.17 16.21
C GLN A 18 29.83 49.37 15.14
N GLN A 19 29.33 48.23 15.50
CA GLN A 19 28.40 47.46 14.63
C GLN A 19 26.97 47.75 15.05
N ASN A 20 26.22 48.38 14.14
CA ASN A 20 24.76 48.45 14.20
C ASN A 20 24.18 47.20 13.54
N ILE A 21 23.75 46.23 14.35
CA ILE A 21 23.08 45.04 13.85
C ILE A 21 21.58 45.34 13.83
N PRO A 22 20.94 45.43 12.61
CA PRO A 22 19.50 45.63 12.54
C PRO A 22 18.79 44.37 13.05
N ILE A 23 17.98 44.51 14.10
CA ILE A 23 17.20 43.42 14.69
C ILE A 23 15.85 43.26 13.98
N CYS A 24 15.33 44.31 13.36
CA CYS A 24 14.05 44.27 12.66
C CYS A 24 14.17 44.99 11.30
N ALA A 25 13.73 44.35 10.23
CA ALA A 25 13.71 44.95 8.91
C ALA A 25 12.62 46.01 8.72
N ASN A 26 11.62 46.08 9.63
CA ASN A 26 10.46 46.95 9.53
C ASN A 26 10.42 48.07 10.59
N CYS A 27 11.29 48.04 11.57
CA CYS A 27 11.47 49.12 12.52
C CYS A 27 12.98 49.35 12.67
N ASP A 28 13.41 50.59 12.66
CA ASP A 28 14.84 50.95 12.74
C ASP A 28 15.48 50.57 14.11
N TYR A 29 14.99 49.52 14.74
CA TYR A 29 15.52 49.00 15.99
C TYR A 29 16.80 48.22 15.69
N ALA A 30 17.93 48.85 15.97
CA ALA A 30 19.24 48.25 15.87
C ALA A 30 19.85 48.07 17.28
N CYS A 31 20.50 46.96 17.49
CA CYS A 31 21.33 46.75 18.67
C CYS A 31 22.67 47.44 18.45
N HIS A 32 22.93 48.49 19.26
CA HIS A 32 24.22 49.15 19.27
C HIS A 32 25.21 48.31 20.11
N LEU A 33 26.09 47.61 19.45
CA LEU A 33 27.15 46.88 20.09
C LEU A 33 28.43 47.74 20.07
N ASP A 34 28.76 48.32 21.21
CA ASP A 34 30.02 49.03 21.40
C ASP A 34 31.08 48.00 21.87
N LEU A 35 31.72 47.32 20.91
CA LEU A 35 32.69 46.29 21.18
C LEU A 35 34.08 46.91 21.20
N ASN A 36 34.63 47.12 22.40
CA ASN A 36 36.04 47.37 22.55
C ASN A 36 36.80 46.03 22.35
N LEU A 37 37.03 45.69 21.08
CA LEU A 37 37.83 44.51 20.78
C LEU A 37 39.31 44.82 21.02
N PRO A 38 40.03 43.95 21.77
CA PRO A 38 41.49 44.11 21.90
C PRO A 38 42.10 43.91 20.48
N PRO A 39 43.22 44.59 20.21
CA PRO A 39 43.94 44.42 18.96
C PRO A 39 44.26 42.94 18.79
N LEU A 40 44.12 42.44 17.54
CA LEU A 40 44.52 41.07 17.20
C LEU A 40 45.94 40.82 17.70
N GLY A 41 46.10 39.85 18.60
CA GLY A 41 47.36 39.57 19.28
C GLY A 41 48.53 39.25 18.34
N PRO A 42 49.72 39.02 18.85
CA PRO A 42 50.93 38.91 18.10
C PRO A 42 50.80 37.86 16.99
N ASN A 43 51.30 38.22 15.82
CA ASN A 43 51.25 37.41 14.60
C ASN A 43 51.64 35.95 14.89
N ASN A 44 50.87 34.99 14.38
CA ASN A 44 51.11 33.55 14.51
C ASN A 44 52.52 33.08 14.15
N THR A 45 53.31 33.93 13.52
CA THR A 45 54.76 33.73 13.22
C THR A 45 55.59 33.63 14.47
N VAL A 46 55.28 34.34 15.57
CA VAL A 46 56.01 34.29 16.84
C VAL A 46 55.77 32.96 17.55
N LEU A 47 54.53 32.45 17.52
CA LEU A 47 54.14 31.15 18.09
C LEU A 47 54.80 29.97 17.36
N ARG A 48 55.05 30.10 16.07
CA ARG A 48 55.67 29.05 15.25
C ARG A 48 57.23 29.08 15.31
N GLY A 49 57.79 30.18 15.76
CA GLY A 49 59.27 30.36 15.78
C GLY A 49 59.96 29.82 17.02
N GLY A 50 59.25 29.34 18.04
CA GLY A 50 59.86 28.77 19.25
C GLY A 50 60.71 29.77 20.07
N MET A 51 60.52 31.08 19.87
CA MET A 51 61.24 32.11 20.66
C MET A 51 60.70 32.19 22.09
N GLN A 52 61.55 32.26 23.09
CA GLN A 52 61.18 32.56 24.47
C GLN A 52 60.63 33.99 24.53
N LEU A 53 59.44 34.14 25.08
CA LEU A 53 58.81 35.43 25.31
C LEU A 53 59.65 36.19 26.36
N SER A 54 59.84 37.50 26.16
CA SER A 54 60.35 38.34 27.20
C SER A 54 59.33 38.51 28.33
N ALA A 55 59.75 38.79 29.56
CA ALA A 55 58.86 39.00 30.67
C ALA A 55 57.81 40.16 30.41
N GLN A 56 58.21 41.08 29.55
CA GLN A 56 57.38 42.22 29.17
C GLN A 56 56.30 41.82 28.14
N ASP A 57 56.62 40.92 27.20
CA ASP A 57 55.69 40.36 26.22
C ASP A 57 54.67 39.44 26.90
N ASP A 58 55.12 38.66 27.88
CA ASP A 58 54.24 37.78 28.65
C ASP A 58 53.18 38.56 29.43
N ALA A 59 53.59 39.66 30.08
CA ALA A 59 52.64 40.55 30.79
C ALA A 59 51.61 41.18 29.85
N LEU A 60 52.02 41.63 28.65
CA LEU A 60 51.12 42.21 27.65
C LEU A 60 50.15 41.16 27.08
N ILE A 61 50.60 39.95 26.88
CA ILE A 61 49.76 38.83 26.40
C ILE A 61 48.72 38.47 27.47
N GLN A 62 49.14 38.38 28.73
CA GLN A 62 48.20 38.10 29.83
C GLN A 62 47.15 39.21 30.00
N GLU A 63 47.50 40.47 29.93
CA GLU A 63 46.57 41.58 29.96
C GLU A 63 45.60 41.50 28.77
N SER A 64 46.07 41.21 27.57
CA SER A 64 45.22 41.01 26.37
C SER A 64 44.28 39.82 26.50
N MET A 65 44.74 38.70 27.09
CA MET A 65 43.90 37.53 27.37
C MET A 65 42.77 37.87 28.34
N VAL A 66 43.06 38.54 29.44
CA VAL A 66 42.07 38.97 30.43
C VAL A 66 41.04 39.92 29.81
N SER A 67 41.46 40.86 28.97
CA SER A 67 40.59 41.76 28.23
C SER A 67 39.71 41.02 27.23
N THR A 68 40.28 40.05 26.53
CA THR A 68 39.54 39.23 25.57
C THR A 68 38.48 38.35 26.26
N ASP A 69 38.83 37.73 27.38
CA ASP A 69 37.90 36.90 28.17
C ASP A 69 36.76 37.76 28.75
N ALA A 70 37.06 38.96 29.22
CA ALA A 70 36.03 39.91 29.67
C ALA A 70 35.08 40.29 28.51
N GLY A 71 35.61 40.54 27.32
CA GLY A 71 34.82 40.78 26.09
C GLY A 71 33.93 39.62 25.72
N LEU A 72 34.48 38.41 25.73
CA LEU A 72 33.71 37.18 25.45
C LEU A 72 32.59 36.95 26.46
N HIS A 73 32.87 37.24 27.75
CA HIS A 73 31.84 37.09 28.79
C HIS A 73 30.70 38.10 28.61
N HIS A 74 31.05 39.35 28.26
CA HIS A 74 30.06 40.40 27.96
C HIS A 74 29.17 40.01 26.76
N ILE A 75 29.75 39.58 25.64
CA ILE A 75 29.02 39.18 24.45
C ILE A 75 28.09 37.97 24.76
N ARG A 76 28.58 36.96 25.48
CA ARG A 76 27.74 35.82 25.92
C ARG A 76 26.57 36.28 26.79
N GLY A 77 26.78 37.24 27.65
CA GLY A 77 25.70 37.85 28.45
C GLY A 77 24.60 38.45 27.58
N ILE A 78 24.98 39.25 26.59
CA ILE A 78 24.04 39.85 25.62
C ILE A 78 23.32 38.76 24.83
N MET A 79 24.04 37.77 24.27
CA MET A 79 23.46 36.64 23.54
C MET A 79 22.43 35.88 24.37
N ASN A 80 22.75 35.58 25.63
CA ASN A 80 21.82 34.89 26.53
C ASN A 80 20.57 35.72 26.83
N GLY A 81 20.71 37.06 26.93
CA GLY A 81 19.57 37.96 27.03
C GLY A 81 18.63 37.90 25.84
N HIS A 82 19.19 37.94 24.62
CA HIS A 82 18.43 37.80 23.37
C HIS A 82 17.79 36.43 23.22
N ILE A 83 18.47 35.35 23.59
CA ILE A 83 17.91 33.98 23.57
C ILE A 83 16.65 33.91 24.44
N LYS A 84 16.70 34.48 25.67
CA LYS A 84 15.50 34.51 26.54
C LYS A 84 14.35 35.28 25.92
N VAL A 85 14.61 36.39 25.25
CA VAL A 85 13.58 37.14 24.53
C VAL A 85 13.00 36.32 23.38
N LEU A 86 13.84 35.65 22.60
CA LEU A 86 13.38 34.78 21.52
C LEU A 86 12.55 33.61 22.04
N GLU A 87 12.94 32.95 23.12
CA GLU A 87 12.15 31.90 23.76
C GLU A 87 10.78 32.40 24.18
N HIS A 88 10.72 33.61 24.74
CA HIS A 88 9.43 34.22 25.13
C HIS A 88 8.55 34.53 23.91
N LEU A 89 9.13 35.06 22.83
CA LEU A 89 8.42 35.31 21.57
C LEU A 89 7.90 34.02 20.94
N TRP A 90 8.67 32.95 20.97
CA TRP A 90 8.22 31.61 20.48
C TRP A 90 7.03 31.09 21.30
N LEU A 91 7.02 31.29 22.61
CA LEU A 91 5.88 30.92 23.44
C LEU A 91 4.62 31.69 23.06
N ILE A 92 4.77 33.01 22.84
CA ILE A 92 3.66 33.87 22.39
C ILE A 92 3.17 33.45 21.01
N GLU A 93 4.10 33.25 20.06
CA GLU A 93 3.78 32.78 18.69
C GLU A 93 3.01 31.46 18.72
N ARG A 94 3.50 30.48 19.49
CA ARG A 94 2.84 29.18 19.66
C ARG A 94 1.42 29.35 20.21
N ARG A 95 1.24 30.22 21.19
CA ARG A 95 -0.08 30.53 21.79
C ARG A 95 -1.03 31.15 20.75
N LEU A 96 -0.54 32.12 19.98
CA LEU A 96 -1.33 32.78 18.93
C LEU A 96 -1.68 31.78 17.80
N LYS A 97 -0.75 30.93 17.36
CA LYS A 97 -1.04 29.87 16.40
C LYS A 97 -2.13 28.93 16.92
N THR A 98 -2.01 28.45 18.14
CA THR A 98 -3.03 27.60 18.75
C THR A 98 -4.40 28.29 18.80
N GLN A 99 -4.42 29.55 19.13
CA GLN A 99 -5.67 30.35 19.19
C GLN A 99 -6.27 30.53 17.80
N ARG A 100 -5.45 30.80 16.78
CA ARG A 100 -5.88 30.86 15.38
C ARG A 100 -6.48 29.51 14.92
N ASP A 101 -5.78 28.40 15.20
CA ASP A 101 -6.25 27.06 14.83
C ASP A 101 -7.60 26.74 15.49
N ILE A 102 -7.83 27.19 16.73
CA ILE A 102 -9.13 27.08 17.40
C ILE A 102 -10.20 27.86 16.64
N TYR A 103 -9.92 29.12 16.25
CA TYR A 103 -10.88 29.93 15.51
C TYR A 103 -11.17 29.34 14.12
N GLU A 104 -10.14 28.89 13.39
CA GLU A 104 -10.33 28.20 12.10
C GLU A 104 -11.17 26.94 12.25
N ALA A 105 -11.00 26.19 13.36
CA ALA A 105 -11.82 25.02 13.64
C ALA A 105 -13.31 25.32 13.79
N TYR A 106 -13.72 26.52 14.23
CA TYR A 106 -15.14 26.89 14.27
C TYR A 106 -15.76 27.02 12.88
N TYR A 107 -14.97 27.41 11.88
CA TYR A 107 -15.42 27.58 10.50
C TYR A 107 -15.18 26.33 9.65
N ALA A 108 -14.61 25.28 10.22
CA ALA A 108 -14.33 24.05 9.50
C ALA A 108 -15.61 23.47 8.84
N PRO A 109 -15.63 23.21 7.52
CA PRO A 109 -16.81 22.75 6.80
C PRO A 109 -17.45 21.50 7.41
N VAL A 110 -16.63 20.62 8.00
CA VAL A 110 -17.08 19.37 8.65
C VAL A 110 -18.07 19.64 9.81
N ARG A 111 -18.00 20.79 10.48
CA ARG A 111 -18.93 21.15 11.56
C ARG A 111 -20.33 21.50 11.09
N ARG A 112 -20.48 21.77 9.79
CA ARG A 112 -21.77 22.10 9.16
C ARG A 112 -22.47 20.87 8.59
N LEU A 113 -21.80 19.73 8.60
CA LEU A 113 -22.37 18.48 8.08
C LEU A 113 -23.40 17.93 9.08
N PRO A 114 -24.55 17.43 8.58
CA PRO A 114 -25.50 16.64 9.37
C PRO A 114 -24.82 15.39 9.96
N ALA A 115 -25.34 14.91 11.09
CA ALA A 115 -24.80 13.75 11.78
C ALA A 115 -24.79 12.50 10.88
N GLU A 116 -25.79 12.36 10.00
CA GLU A 116 -25.92 11.26 9.05
C GLU A 116 -24.80 11.23 8.03
N ILE A 117 -24.40 12.41 7.53
CA ILE A 117 -23.27 12.51 6.58
C ILE A 117 -21.94 12.20 7.28
N ILE A 118 -21.76 12.68 8.51
CA ILE A 118 -20.56 12.37 9.30
C ILE A 118 -20.50 10.86 9.62
N SER A 119 -21.62 10.24 9.96
CA SER A 119 -21.73 8.79 10.15
C SER A 119 -21.27 8.03 8.90
N LEU A 120 -21.76 8.43 7.71
CA LEU A 120 -21.34 7.83 6.44
C LEU A 120 -19.85 8.02 6.17
N VAL A 121 -19.30 9.20 6.47
CA VAL A 121 -17.84 9.45 6.37
C VAL A 121 -17.08 8.52 7.32
N PHE A 122 -17.56 8.31 8.54
CA PHE A 122 -16.93 7.38 9.49
C PHE A 122 -16.96 5.95 8.98
N GLU A 123 -18.07 5.51 8.41
CA GLU A 123 -18.16 4.18 7.77
C GLU A 123 -17.13 4.05 6.65
N LEU A 124 -17.04 5.02 5.74
CA LEU A 124 -16.05 5.00 4.66
C LEU A 124 -14.60 5.01 5.16
N CYS A 125 -14.31 5.76 6.23
CA CYS A 125 -12.99 5.76 6.85
C CYS A 125 -12.63 4.39 7.47
N CYS A 126 -13.60 3.71 8.07
CA CYS A 126 -13.38 2.43 8.75
C CYS A 126 -13.49 1.21 7.81
N MET A 127 -14.20 1.33 6.66
CA MET A 127 -14.29 0.27 5.63
C MET A 127 -13.06 0.21 4.70
N GLY A 128 -12.11 1.16 4.81
CA GLY A 128 -10.92 1.23 3.98
C GLY A 128 -9.93 0.08 4.22
N LYS A 129 -8.71 0.22 3.69
CA LYS A 129 -7.65 -0.81 3.58
C LYS A 129 -7.22 -1.55 4.85
N GLY A 130 -7.80 -1.30 6.00
CA GLY A 130 -7.52 -1.96 7.27
C GLY A 130 -8.77 -2.00 8.12
N SER A 131 -9.39 -3.17 8.28
CA SER A 131 -10.25 -3.41 9.43
C SER A 131 -9.48 -3.01 10.70
N ALA A 132 -10.17 -2.40 11.67
CA ALA A 132 -9.56 -1.94 12.91
C ALA A 132 -8.72 -3.05 13.57
N ASP A 133 -7.41 -2.87 13.65
CA ASP A 133 -6.53 -3.82 14.32
C ASP A 133 -6.62 -3.63 15.84
N LEU A 134 -7.23 -4.60 16.52
CA LEU A 134 -7.41 -4.56 17.97
C LEU A 134 -6.09 -4.63 18.76
N GLY A 135 -4.98 -4.99 18.11
CA GLY A 135 -3.64 -4.97 18.70
C GLY A 135 -3.04 -3.57 18.78
N GLN A 136 -3.51 -2.65 17.95
CA GLN A 136 -3.02 -1.28 17.95
C GLN A 136 -3.71 -0.45 19.03
N GLU A 137 -2.94 0.42 19.70
CA GLU A 137 -3.51 1.32 20.71
C GLU A 137 -4.50 2.32 20.10
N ARG A 138 -4.27 2.68 18.84
CA ARG A 138 -5.09 3.64 18.10
C ARG A 138 -5.62 2.96 16.84
N CYS A 139 -6.86 2.56 16.86
CA CYS A 139 -7.59 2.15 15.67
C CYS A 139 -8.64 3.21 15.30
N GLU A 140 -9.07 3.23 14.05
CA GLU A 140 -9.91 4.27 13.47
C GLU A 140 -11.16 4.59 14.32
N PRO A 141 -11.99 3.63 14.77
CA PRO A 141 -13.15 3.95 15.59
C PRO A 141 -12.79 4.62 16.92
N LEU A 142 -11.69 4.23 17.56
CA LEU A 142 -11.23 4.85 18.80
C LEU A 142 -10.70 6.28 18.57
N ILE A 143 -9.99 6.51 17.45
CA ILE A 143 -9.54 7.85 17.05
C ILE A 143 -10.76 8.77 16.84
N LEU A 144 -11.78 8.33 16.11
CA LEU A 144 -13.00 9.09 15.86
C LEU A 144 -13.71 9.48 17.17
N THR A 145 -13.76 8.58 18.15
CA THR A 145 -14.35 8.87 19.47
C THR A 145 -13.52 9.85 20.31
N SER A 146 -12.26 10.07 19.97
CA SER A 146 -11.35 10.94 20.73
C SER A 146 -11.30 12.39 20.24
N VAL A 147 -11.86 12.70 19.07
CA VAL A 147 -11.75 14.02 18.43
C VAL A 147 -12.52 15.10 19.21
N CYS A 148 -13.82 14.93 19.41
CA CYS A 148 -14.66 15.83 20.20
C CYS A 148 -15.92 15.11 20.68
N LYS A 149 -16.70 15.75 21.57
CA LYS A 149 -17.93 15.16 22.09
C LYS A 149 -18.92 14.80 20.96
N PHE A 150 -19.16 15.71 20.01
CA PHE A 150 -20.08 15.48 18.89
C PHE A 150 -19.67 14.27 18.04
N TRP A 151 -18.40 14.16 17.69
CA TRP A 151 -17.89 13.01 16.94
C TRP A 151 -17.97 11.72 17.74
N ARG A 152 -17.70 11.79 19.05
CA ARG A 152 -17.85 10.64 19.94
C ARG A 152 -19.28 10.13 19.96
N ASP A 153 -20.26 11.03 20.10
CA ASP A 153 -21.67 10.65 20.15
C ASP A 153 -22.12 9.99 18.82
N ILE A 154 -21.68 10.53 17.68
CA ILE A 154 -21.93 9.93 16.36
C ILE A 154 -21.22 8.58 16.23
N ALA A 155 -19.94 8.49 16.55
CA ALA A 155 -19.17 7.24 16.42
C ALA A 155 -19.75 6.13 17.30
N LEU A 156 -20.20 6.46 18.51
CA LEU A 156 -20.82 5.48 19.42
C LEU A 156 -22.20 5.05 18.95
N SER A 157 -22.93 5.89 18.20
CA SER A 157 -24.23 5.53 17.62
C SER A 157 -24.12 4.82 16.28
N THR A 158 -22.97 4.90 15.59
CA THR A 158 -22.75 4.27 14.29
C THR A 158 -22.22 2.85 14.46
N ALA A 159 -23.12 1.88 14.62
CA ALA A 159 -22.77 0.49 14.93
C ALA A 159 -21.87 -0.18 13.86
N ALA A 160 -21.97 0.24 12.59
CA ALA A 160 -21.23 -0.34 11.47
C ALA A 160 -19.70 -0.20 11.64
N ILE A 161 -19.21 0.91 12.17
CA ILE A 161 -17.75 1.12 12.34
C ILE A 161 -17.11 0.19 13.38
N TRP A 162 -17.92 -0.44 14.23
CA TRP A 162 -17.48 -1.39 15.26
C TRP A 162 -17.61 -2.85 14.81
N ALA A 163 -18.19 -3.08 13.62
CA ALA A 163 -18.50 -4.42 13.13
C ALA A 163 -17.37 -5.06 12.30
N THR A 164 -16.37 -4.28 11.88
CA THR A 164 -15.23 -4.74 11.07
C THR A 164 -13.92 -4.56 11.83
N PHE A 165 -13.24 -5.66 12.15
CA PHE A 165 -12.00 -5.62 12.92
C PHE A 165 -11.10 -6.83 12.67
N ASN A 166 -9.79 -6.65 12.94
CA ASN A 166 -8.79 -7.71 12.94
C ASN A 166 -8.32 -8.00 14.35
N ILE A 167 -8.13 -9.28 14.64
CA ILE A 167 -7.44 -9.72 15.87
C ILE A 167 -5.98 -9.96 15.50
N PRO A 168 -5.01 -9.32 16.20
CA PRO A 168 -3.60 -9.39 15.82
C PRO A 168 -3.05 -10.81 15.89
N GLU A 169 -2.15 -11.10 14.95
CA GLU A 169 -1.53 -12.41 14.78
C GLU A 169 -0.48 -12.74 15.85
N LYS A 170 0.21 -11.72 16.36
CA LYS A 170 1.31 -11.92 17.31
C LYS A 170 0.84 -11.73 18.74
N GLU A 171 1.44 -12.50 19.64
CA GLU A 171 1.34 -12.24 21.07
C GLU A 171 1.77 -10.80 21.34
N SER A 172 0.79 -9.97 21.65
CA SER A 172 1.03 -8.63 22.14
C SER A 172 1.14 -8.73 23.67
N THR A 173 2.09 -8.03 24.25
CA THR A 173 2.21 -7.86 25.71
C THR A 173 0.93 -7.29 26.34
N HIS A 174 -0.07 -6.94 25.53
CA HIS A 174 -1.32 -6.29 25.90
C HIS A 174 -2.57 -7.18 25.74
N THR A 175 -2.46 -8.46 26.00
CA THR A 175 -3.54 -9.45 25.81
C THR A 175 -4.86 -9.09 26.49
N LYS A 176 -4.81 -8.58 27.72
CA LYS A 176 -6.00 -8.08 28.44
C LYS A 176 -6.65 -6.88 27.74
N ALA A 177 -5.85 -5.98 27.17
CA ALA A 177 -6.37 -4.83 26.43
C ALA A 177 -7.09 -5.25 25.13
N ILE A 178 -6.59 -6.29 24.45
CA ILE A 178 -7.23 -6.83 23.24
C ILE A 178 -8.60 -7.45 23.59
N ALA A 179 -8.69 -8.23 24.66
CA ALA A 179 -9.96 -8.82 25.10
C ALA A 179 -11.00 -7.74 25.46
N ALA A 180 -10.58 -6.70 26.18
CA ALA A 180 -11.44 -5.58 26.54
C ALA A 180 -11.91 -4.77 25.31
N ARG A 181 -11.02 -4.58 24.32
CA ARG A 181 -11.39 -3.94 23.04
C ARG A 181 -12.35 -4.82 22.25
N LEU A 182 -12.11 -6.10 22.17
CA LEU A 182 -13.01 -7.05 21.50
C LEU A 182 -14.42 -6.98 22.11
N ASP A 183 -14.55 -7.02 23.41
CA ASP A 183 -15.83 -6.87 24.10
C ASP A 183 -16.50 -5.53 23.79
N LEU A 184 -15.73 -4.43 23.79
CA LEU A 184 -16.21 -3.12 23.39
C LEU A 184 -16.75 -3.12 21.95
N PHE A 185 -16.02 -3.69 20.99
CA PHE A 185 -16.43 -3.73 19.58
C PHE A 185 -17.67 -4.59 19.40
N LEU A 186 -17.73 -5.76 20.03
CA LEU A 186 -18.90 -6.63 19.97
C LEU A 186 -20.14 -5.98 20.58
N SER A 187 -20.00 -5.30 21.73
CA SER A 187 -21.10 -4.58 22.37
C SER A 187 -21.59 -3.38 21.54
N ARG A 188 -20.67 -2.63 20.91
CA ARG A 188 -21.01 -1.45 20.11
C ARG A 188 -21.53 -1.78 18.72
N SER A 189 -21.11 -2.90 18.13
CA SER A 189 -21.60 -3.34 16.83
C SER A 189 -23.08 -3.75 16.84
N GLY A 190 -23.72 -3.89 17.99
CA GLY A 190 -25.15 -4.18 18.14
C GLY A 190 -25.55 -5.45 17.39
N ARG A 191 -26.45 -5.30 16.40
CA ARG A 191 -26.93 -6.38 15.52
C ARG A 191 -26.29 -6.38 14.14
N GLN A 192 -25.28 -5.52 13.89
CA GLN A 192 -24.63 -5.45 12.59
C GLN A 192 -23.95 -6.77 12.24
N PRO A 193 -23.93 -7.14 10.95
CA PRO A 193 -23.11 -8.25 10.47
C PRO A 193 -21.65 -8.03 10.86
N LEU A 194 -20.97 -9.09 11.28
CA LEU A 194 -19.58 -9.02 11.70
C LEU A 194 -18.64 -9.48 10.59
N GLU A 195 -17.72 -8.62 10.22
CA GLU A 195 -16.62 -8.92 9.33
C GLU A 195 -15.32 -8.89 10.13
N TYR A 196 -14.69 -10.05 10.32
CA TYR A 196 -13.45 -10.10 11.07
C TYR A 196 -12.53 -11.21 10.60
N ARG A 197 -11.24 -10.99 10.79
CA ARG A 197 -10.20 -11.98 10.53
C ARG A 197 -9.73 -12.60 11.83
N VAL A 198 -9.92 -13.88 11.95
CA VAL A 198 -9.34 -14.67 13.05
C VAL A 198 -8.12 -15.39 12.52
N VAL A 199 -6.99 -15.08 13.11
CA VAL A 199 -5.76 -15.78 12.79
C VAL A 199 -5.48 -16.76 13.90
N PHE A 200 -5.51 -18.05 13.57
CA PHE A 200 -5.21 -19.12 14.49
C PHE A 200 -3.72 -19.47 14.37
N TYR A 201 -2.87 -18.86 15.17
CA TYR A 201 -1.48 -19.30 15.33
C TYR A 201 -1.34 -20.23 16.55
N ALA A 202 -0.61 -21.32 16.41
CA ALA A 202 -0.07 -22.05 17.54
C ALA A 202 1.36 -21.50 17.85
N PRO A 203 1.82 -21.40 19.10
CA PRO A 203 1.15 -21.75 20.34
C PRO A 203 0.67 -20.51 21.09
N TRP A 204 -0.60 -20.21 20.98
CA TRP A 204 -1.19 -19.24 21.89
C TRP A 204 -1.31 -19.88 23.28
N ASP A 205 -1.13 -19.10 24.31
CA ASP A 205 -1.57 -19.52 25.63
C ASP A 205 -3.04 -19.95 25.50
N ARG A 206 -3.29 -21.23 25.72
CA ARG A 206 -4.62 -21.81 25.51
C ARG A 206 -5.72 -20.99 26.18
N SER A 207 -5.44 -20.46 27.35
CA SER A 207 -6.41 -19.74 28.17
C SER A 207 -6.91 -18.43 27.50
N GLU A 208 -6.01 -17.68 26.87
CA GLU A 208 -6.36 -16.41 26.25
C GLU A 208 -7.10 -16.61 24.91
N PHE A 209 -6.67 -17.59 24.13
CA PHE A 209 -7.39 -17.95 22.90
C PHE A 209 -8.81 -18.41 23.24
N GLU A 210 -8.97 -19.27 24.25
CA GLU A 210 -10.27 -19.77 24.73
C GLU A 210 -11.21 -18.61 25.07
N GLN A 211 -10.72 -17.67 25.84
CA GLN A 211 -11.53 -16.52 26.26
C GLN A 211 -11.98 -15.67 25.08
N ARG A 212 -11.08 -15.37 24.13
CA ARG A 212 -11.42 -14.58 22.93
C ARG A 212 -12.36 -15.34 22.02
N PHE A 213 -12.11 -16.62 21.81
CA PHE A 213 -12.98 -17.47 21.01
C PHE A 213 -14.38 -17.60 21.61
N LEU A 214 -14.49 -17.74 22.92
CA LEU A 214 -15.77 -17.79 23.62
C LEU A 214 -16.58 -16.50 23.40
N LEU A 215 -15.95 -15.34 23.53
CA LEU A 215 -16.60 -14.06 23.25
C LEU A 215 -17.10 -13.98 21.80
N LEU A 216 -16.28 -14.35 20.84
CA LEU A 216 -16.64 -14.33 19.42
C LEU A 216 -17.77 -15.31 19.09
N SER A 217 -17.69 -16.54 19.62
CA SER A 217 -18.63 -17.63 19.32
C SER A 217 -20.08 -17.29 19.71
N GLN A 218 -20.29 -16.49 20.74
CA GLN A 218 -21.61 -15.99 21.14
C GLN A 218 -22.30 -15.16 20.06
N HIS A 219 -21.50 -14.57 19.14
CA HIS A 219 -21.97 -13.76 18.02
C HIS A 219 -21.83 -14.45 16.66
N SER A 220 -21.60 -15.77 16.63
CA SER A 220 -21.34 -16.54 15.41
C SER A 220 -22.48 -16.47 14.37
N HIS A 221 -23.71 -16.29 14.80
CA HIS A 221 -24.87 -16.09 13.92
C HIS A 221 -24.80 -14.80 13.08
N ARG A 222 -23.92 -13.85 13.44
CA ARG A 222 -23.71 -12.57 12.76
C ARG A 222 -22.47 -12.58 11.85
N TRP A 223 -21.65 -13.63 11.86
CA TRP A 223 -20.44 -13.69 11.09
C TRP A 223 -20.74 -13.74 9.60
N THR A 224 -20.23 -12.77 8.84
CA THR A 224 -20.38 -12.73 7.38
C THR A 224 -19.09 -13.10 6.67
N HIS A 225 -17.96 -12.76 7.26
CA HIS A 225 -16.64 -13.09 6.74
C HIS A 225 -15.82 -13.76 7.84
N LEU A 226 -15.28 -14.93 7.55
CA LEU A 226 -14.41 -15.68 8.46
C LEU A 226 -13.11 -16.01 7.73
N ALA A 227 -12.00 -15.42 8.16
CA ALA A 227 -10.66 -15.74 7.66
C ALA A 227 -9.89 -16.56 8.68
N LEU A 228 -9.58 -17.78 8.32
CA LEU A 228 -8.86 -18.76 9.13
C LEU A 228 -7.42 -18.85 8.63
N LYS A 229 -6.55 -18.04 9.18
CA LYS A 229 -5.12 -18.15 8.93
C LYS A 229 -4.48 -19.01 9.99
N GLN A 230 -3.94 -20.14 9.60
CA GLN A 230 -3.27 -21.05 10.49
C GLN A 230 -1.76 -20.94 10.37
N SER A 231 -1.06 -21.07 11.50
CA SER A 231 0.38 -21.23 11.54
C SER A 231 0.83 -22.47 10.76
N MET A 232 2.10 -22.51 10.36
CA MET A 232 2.76 -23.60 9.64
C MET A 232 2.67 -24.98 10.32
N ASN A 233 2.07 -25.10 11.49
CA ASN A 233 1.91 -26.38 12.20
C ASN A 233 0.58 -27.04 11.79
N PRO A 234 0.59 -28.11 10.96
CA PRO A 234 -0.62 -28.78 10.49
C PRO A 234 -1.42 -29.50 11.61
N TYR A 235 -0.81 -29.73 12.76
CA TYR A 235 -1.43 -30.51 13.86
C TYR A 235 -2.31 -29.69 14.83
N CYS A 236 -2.51 -28.40 14.59
CA CYS A 236 -3.31 -27.53 15.45
C CYS A 236 -4.64 -27.13 14.81
N SER A 237 -5.41 -28.09 14.28
CA SER A 237 -6.73 -27.79 13.75
C SER A 237 -7.74 -27.60 14.90
N ASN A 238 -8.12 -26.34 15.15
CA ASN A 238 -9.15 -26.00 16.14
C ASN A 238 -10.56 -25.96 15.54
N PHE A 239 -10.77 -26.57 14.35
CA PHE A 239 -12.06 -26.56 13.66
C PHE A 239 -13.19 -27.25 14.43
N HIS A 240 -12.84 -28.23 15.29
CA HIS A 240 -13.82 -28.88 16.15
C HIS A 240 -14.60 -27.88 17.03
N ARG A 241 -14.03 -26.71 17.32
CA ARG A 241 -14.66 -25.64 18.10
C ARG A 241 -15.71 -24.86 17.31
N LEU A 242 -15.59 -24.83 15.98
CA LEU A 242 -16.58 -24.22 15.11
C LEU A 242 -17.80 -25.14 14.93
N LYS A 243 -17.66 -26.41 15.27
CA LYS A 243 -18.74 -27.40 15.13
C LYS A 243 -19.92 -27.06 16.03
N GLY A 244 -21.09 -26.95 15.42
CA GLY A 244 -22.32 -26.60 16.13
C GLY A 244 -22.57 -25.11 16.32
N LEU A 245 -21.64 -24.24 15.90
CA LEU A 245 -21.91 -22.80 15.89
C LEU A 245 -22.91 -22.45 14.78
N PRO A 246 -23.86 -21.54 15.05
CA PRO A 246 -24.83 -21.09 14.04
C PRO A 246 -24.20 -20.10 13.05
N LEU A 247 -23.47 -20.59 12.06
CA LEU A 247 -22.79 -19.79 11.03
C LEU A 247 -23.76 -19.41 9.88
N THR A 248 -24.99 -19.10 10.20
CA THR A 248 -26.07 -18.91 9.20
C THR A 248 -25.89 -17.68 8.30
N SER A 249 -25.17 -16.66 8.76
CA SER A 249 -24.92 -15.43 7.98
C SER A 249 -23.63 -15.47 7.20
N LEU A 250 -22.83 -16.54 7.29
CA LEU A 250 -21.50 -16.60 6.69
C LEU A 250 -21.60 -16.63 5.15
N THR A 251 -21.05 -15.57 4.53
CA THR A 251 -21.02 -15.43 3.07
C THR A 251 -19.63 -15.65 2.48
N THR A 252 -18.59 -15.38 3.25
CA THR A 252 -17.21 -15.48 2.81
C THR A 252 -16.36 -16.28 3.78
N LEU A 253 -15.63 -17.26 3.28
CA LEU A 253 -14.67 -18.08 4.02
C LEU A 253 -13.29 -17.97 3.38
N GLU A 254 -12.29 -17.59 4.17
CA GLU A 254 -10.87 -17.58 3.77
C GLU A 254 -10.12 -18.61 4.62
N GLY A 255 -9.37 -19.49 3.99
CA GLY A 255 -8.61 -20.50 4.72
C GLY A 255 -7.60 -21.26 3.89
N ASN A 256 -6.78 -22.07 4.58
CA ASN A 256 -5.88 -22.99 3.91
C ASN A 256 -6.64 -24.26 3.51
N ALA A 257 -6.51 -24.66 2.23
CA ALA A 257 -7.21 -25.82 1.68
C ALA A 257 -6.88 -27.12 2.43
N LEU A 258 -5.64 -27.33 2.84
CA LEU A 258 -5.21 -28.52 3.58
C LEU A 258 -5.90 -28.63 4.95
N HIS A 259 -6.01 -27.52 5.65
CA HIS A 259 -6.65 -27.51 6.96
C HIS A 259 -8.17 -27.66 6.88
N LEU A 260 -8.79 -27.07 5.85
CA LEU A 260 -10.23 -27.22 5.60
C LEU A 260 -10.60 -28.64 5.12
N SER A 261 -9.61 -29.44 4.72
CA SER A 261 -9.77 -30.83 4.34
C SER A 261 -9.56 -31.81 5.49
N ASP A 262 -9.12 -31.33 6.65
CA ASP A 262 -8.91 -32.18 7.83
C ASP A 262 -10.25 -32.76 8.32
N ASP A 263 -10.21 -33.97 8.85
CA ASP A 263 -11.39 -34.63 9.45
C ASP A 263 -12.02 -33.81 10.59
N SER A 264 -11.25 -32.96 11.27
CA SER A 264 -11.76 -32.03 12.27
C SER A 264 -12.66 -30.93 11.70
N ALA A 265 -12.48 -30.56 10.41
CA ALA A 265 -13.29 -29.60 9.70
C ALA A 265 -14.57 -30.21 9.10
N LYS A 266 -14.63 -31.54 9.04
CA LYS A 266 -15.76 -32.27 8.48
C LYS A 266 -17.05 -31.99 9.25
N GLY A 267 -18.09 -31.61 8.52
CA GLY A 267 -19.40 -31.26 9.10
C GLY A 267 -19.47 -29.85 9.71
N VAL A 268 -18.38 -29.05 9.62
CA VAL A 268 -18.41 -27.64 10.06
C VAL A 268 -18.99 -26.74 8.98
N PHE A 269 -18.55 -26.94 7.74
CA PHE A 269 -18.85 -26.03 6.62
C PHE A 269 -19.79 -26.59 5.57
N ASP A 270 -20.17 -27.86 5.67
CA ASP A 270 -20.99 -28.57 4.68
C ASP A 270 -22.40 -27.97 4.50
N GLY A 271 -22.97 -27.44 5.57
CA GLY A 271 -24.34 -26.95 5.64
C GLY A 271 -24.51 -25.45 5.66
N LEU A 272 -23.58 -24.68 5.14
CA LEU A 272 -23.64 -23.20 5.16
C LEU A 272 -24.53 -22.64 4.03
N PRO A 273 -25.77 -22.21 4.30
CA PRO A 273 -26.72 -21.88 3.24
C PRO A 273 -26.37 -20.60 2.49
N ASN A 274 -25.65 -19.69 3.13
CA ASN A 274 -25.34 -18.36 2.61
C ASN A 274 -23.90 -18.21 2.13
N LEU A 275 -23.06 -19.26 2.21
CA LEU A 275 -21.68 -19.19 1.73
C LEU A 275 -21.67 -19.02 0.20
N ARG A 276 -21.07 -17.92 -0.28
CA ARG A 276 -20.97 -17.57 -1.70
C ARG A 276 -19.53 -17.40 -2.16
N HIS A 277 -18.64 -16.98 -1.28
CA HIS A 277 -17.27 -16.63 -1.62
C HIS A 277 -16.29 -17.45 -0.79
N VAL A 278 -15.29 -18.03 -1.46
CA VAL A 278 -14.24 -18.81 -0.81
C VAL A 278 -12.88 -18.34 -1.30
N VAL A 279 -11.97 -18.14 -0.37
CA VAL A 279 -10.57 -17.84 -0.63
C VAL A 279 -9.73 -18.99 -0.08
N LEU A 280 -9.13 -19.75 -0.97
CA LEU A 280 -8.29 -20.90 -0.62
C LEU A 280 -6.83 -20.58 -0.90
N SER A 281 -5.99 -20.77 0.10
CA SER A 281 -4.54 -20.82 -0.03
C SER A 281 -4.06 -22.24 0.23
N MET A 282 -3.05 -22.70 -0.49
CA MET A 282 -2.32 -23.92 -0.14
C MET A 282 -1.01 -23.52 0.51
N GLY A 283 -0.78 -24.01 1.73
CA GLY A 283 0.52 -23.92 2.38
C GLY A 283 1.54 -24.86 1.73
N SER A 284 2.81 -24.61 1.96
CA SER A 284 3.95 -25.41 1.47
C SER A 284 4.13 -26.72 2.27
N THR A 285 3.18 -27.63 2.26
CA THR A 285 3.37 -28.93 2.91
C THR A 285 3.67 -30.00 1.87
N HIS A 286 4.61 -30.89 2.20
CA HIS A 286 5.10 -31.98 1.35
C HIS A 286 4.13 -33.18 1.21
N ASP A 287 2.92 -33.09 1.76
CA ASP A 287 1.99 -34.22 1.72
C ASP A 287 1.24 -34.28 0.38
N ASP A 288 1.49 -35.34 -0.37
CA ASP A 288 0.95 -35.63 -1.71
C ASP A 288 -0.58 -35.84 -1.77
N LEU A 289 -1.27 -35.79 -0.66
CA LEU A 289 -2.71 -36.02 -0.59
C LEU A 289 -3.46 -34.67 -0.51
N VAL A 290 -3.76 -34.11 -1.66
CA VAL A 290 -4.69 -32.98 -1.75
C VAL A 290 -6.10 -33.49 -1.45
N THR A 291 -6.45 -33.45 -0.18
CA THR A 291 -7.81 -33.71 0.25
C THR A 291 -8.68 -32.50 -0.05
N ILE A 292 -9.90 -32.77 -0.49
CA ILE A 292 -10.83 -31.73 -0.91
C ILE A 292 -11.60 -31.22 0.29
N PRO A 293 -11.63 -29.90 0.57
CA PRO A 293 -12.44 -29.36 1.65
C PRO A 293 -13.91 -29.71 1.50
N HIS A 294 -14.56 -30.04 2.60
CA HIS A 294 -15.99 -30.24 2.66
C HIS A 294 -16.70 -28.88 2.67
N LEU A 295 -16.98 -28.35 1.50
CA LEU A 295 -17.66 -27.05 1.29
C LEU A 295 -18.86 -27.22 0.35
N PRO A 296 -19.86 -26.36 0.41
CA PRO A 296 -21.03 -26.39 -0.48
C PRO A 296 -20.69 -25.80 -1.85
N TRP A 297 -19.81 -26.46 -2.62
CA TRP A 297 -19.25 -25.99 -3.89
C TRP A 297 -20.26 -25.53 -4.91
N ALA A 298 -21.41 -26.22 -5.00
CA ALA A 298 -22.43 -25.97 -6.01
C ALA A 298 -23.09 -24.60 -5.91
N GLN A 299 -23.01 -23.93 -4.75
CA GLN A 299 -23.64 -22.63 -4.52
C GLN A 299 -22.66 -21.46 -4.58
N LEU A 300 -21.34 -21.73 -4.72
CA LEU A 300 -20.32 -20.69 -4.73
C LEU A 300 -20.40 -19.82 -5.99
N GLU A 301 -20.32 -18.52 -5.78
CA GLU A 301 -20.32 -17.49 -6.81
C GLU A 301 -18.93 -16.86 -7.02
N GLY A 302 -18.08 -16.86 -5.98
CA GLY A 302 -16.74 -16.32 -6.02
C GLY A 302 -15.71 -17.28 -5.46
N LEU A 303 -14.59 -17.45 -6.19
CA LEU A 303 -13.48 -18.28 -5.80
C LEU A 303 -12.16 -17.54 -5.99
N VAL A 304 -11.36 -17.47 -4.94
CA VAL A 304 -9.95 -17.10 -5.02
C VAL A 304 -9.14 -18.35 -4.70
N ALA A 305 -8.34 -18.81 -5.64
CA ALA A 305 -7.53 -20.03 -5.50
C ALA A 305 -6.05 -19.67 -5.63
N MET A 306 -5.30 -19.82 -4.53
CA MET A 306 -3.84 -19.77 -4.49
C MET A 306 -3.34 -21.21 -4.36
N THR A 307 -3.38 -21.95 -5.49
CA THR A 307 -3.24 -23.42 -5.52
C THR A 307 -2.52 -23.85 -6.79
N PRO A 308 -2.07 -25.13 -6.90
CA PRO A 308 -1.60 -25.66 -8.17
C PRO A 308 -2.69 -25.65 -9.25
N PRO A 309 -2.33 -25.56 -10.55
CA PRO A 309 -3.28 -25.44 -11.67
C PRO A 309 -4.30 -26.57 -11.73
N ALA A 310 -3.87 -27.82 -11.52
CA ALA A 310 -4.77 -28.99 -11.57
C ALA A 310 -5.87 -28.92 -10.50
N TYR A 311 -5.50 -28.47 -9.31
CA TYR A 311 -6.46 -28.29 -8.22
C TYR A 311 -7.42 -27.11 -8.48
N ALA A 312 -6.90 -25.99 -8.99
CA ALA A 312 -7.71 -24.85 -9.38
C ALA A 312 -8.76 -25.23 -10.43
N LEU A 313 -8.37 -26.04 -11.42
CA LEU A 313 -9.28 -26.55 -12.45
C LEU A 313 -10.36 -27.49 -11.86
N TRP A 314 -9.95 -28.36 -10.93
CA TRP A 314 -10.88 -29.21 -10.20
C TRP A 314 -11.93 -28.38 -9.46
N LEU A 315 -11.51 -27.31 -8.74
CA LEU A 315 -12.38 -26.41 -8.01
C LEU A 315 -13.43 -25.77 -8.94
N VAL A 316 -13.00 -25.22 -10.08
CA VAL A 316 -13.90 -24.59 -11.05
C VAL A 316 -14.94 -25.57 -11.59
N ARG A 317 -14.57 -26.82 -11.82
CA ARG A 317 -15.49 -27.88 -12.27
C ARG A 317 -16.62 -28.16 -11.28
N HIS A 318 -16.33 -28.03 -9.99
CA HIS A 318 -17.31 -28.29 -8.92
C HIS A 318 -18.14 -27.05 -8.54
N CYS A 319 -17.84 -25.87 -9.11
CA CYS A 319 -18.51 -24.61 -8.86
C CYS A 319 -19.34 -24.16 -10.08
N PRO A 320 -20.48 -24.81 -10.38
CA PRO A 320 -21.25 -24.50 -11.59
C PRO A 320 -21.82 -23.07 -11.62
N ARG A 321 -21.96 -22.41 -10.48
CA ARG A 321 -22.48 -21.04 -10.36
C ARG A 321 -21.42 -19.97 -10.26
N ILE A 322 -20.15 -20.32 -10.48
CA ILE A 322 -19.04 -19.39 -10.32
C ILE A 322 -19.18 -18.19 -11.27
N ALA A 323 -19.26 -17.01 -10.71
CA ALA A 323 -19.36 -15.73 -11.43
C ALA A 323 -18.03 -14.97 -11.43
N ALA A 324 -17.23 -15.13 -10.38
CA ALA A 324 -15.92 -14.50 -10.25
C ALA A 324 -14.87 -15.52 -9.82
N TRP A 325 -13.80 -15.64 -10.61
CA TRP A 325 -12.67 -16.51 -10.30
C TRP A 325 -11.36 -15.74 -10.36
N LYS A 326 -10.61 -15.80 -9.25
CA LYS A 326 -9.24 -15.30 -9.17
C LYS A 326 -8.31 -16.47 -8.88
N TYR A 327 -7.34 -16.66 -9.75
CA TYR A 327 -6.29 -17.67 -9.61
C TYR A 327 -4.94 -17.00 -9.45
N VAL A 328 -4.16 -17.51 -8.50
CA VAL A 328 -2.76 -17.14 -8.30
C VAL A 328 -1.98 -18.44 -8.12
N ASN A 329 -0.93 -18.64 -8.90
CA ASN A 329 -0.10 -19.82 -8.75
C ASN A 329 0.66 -19.79 -7.42
N ALA A 330 0.49 -20.84 -6.63
CA ALA A 330 1.20 -21.03 -5.36
C ALA A 330 2.48 -21.88 -5.48
N THR A 331 2.79 -22.39 -6.70
CA THR A 331 3.84 -23.40 -6.90
C THR A 331 5.28 -22.88 -6.89
N VAL A 332 5.51 -21.61 -6.56
CA VAL A 332 6.88 -21.06 -6.43
C VAL A 332 7.76 -21.88 -5.45
N LEU A 333 7.15 -22.75 -4.63
CA LEU A 333 7.84 -23.49 -3.59
C LEU A 333 7.77 -25.04 -3.70
N LEU A 334 7.04 -25.62 -4.67
CA LEU A 334 6.81 -27.07 -4.70
C LEU A 334 6.91 -27.66 -6.13
N PRO A 335 8.09 -28.12 -6.57
CA PRO A 335 8.25 -28.73 -7.91
C PRO A 335 7.55 -30.09 -8.08
N GLU A 336 7.11 -30.75 -7.02
CA GLU A 336 6.69 -32.15 -7.04
C GLU A 336 5.20 -32.46 -7.24
N PHE A 337 4.31 -31.45 -7.24
CA PHE A 337 2.89 -31.64 -7.55
C PHE A 337 2.59 -31.99 -9.03
N SER A 338 3.51 -32.70 -9.68
CA SER A 338 3.45 -32.94 -11.12
C SER A 338 2.59 -34.13 -11.56
N SER A 339 2.04 -34.89 -10.63
CA SER A 339 1.42 -36.21 -10.99
C SER A 339 -0.11 -36.20 -11.09
N VAL A 340 -0.81 -35.13 -10.69
CA VAL A 340 -2.25 -35.05 -10.94
C VAL A 340 -2.47 -34.77 -12.41
N ALA A 341 -2.81 -35.80 -13.16
CA ALA A 341 -3.15 -35.66 -14.57
C ALA A 341 -4.30 -34.66 -14.73
N ILE A 342 -4.00 -33.54 -15.37
CA ILE A 342 -5.03 -32.54 -15.72
C ILE A 342 -5.94 -33.25 -16.73
N SER A 343 -7.19 -33.54 -16.35
CA SER A 343 -8.17 -34.08 -17.29
C SER A 343 -8.28 -33.14 -18.49
N ALA A 344 -8.03 -33.66 -19.68
CA ALA A 344 -7.97 -32.91 -20.94
C ALA A 344 -9.31 -32.30 -21.38
N ASN A 345 -10.41 -32.58 -20.66
CA ASN A 345 -11.73 -32.08 -21.04
C ASN A 345 -11.91 -30.59 -20.65
N PRO A 346 -12.28 -29.75 -21.61
CA PRO A 346 -12.59 -28.33 -21.32
C PRO A 346 -13.71 -28.18 -20.29
N VAL A 347 -13.59 -27.17 -19.45
CA VAL A 347 -14.60 -26.80 -18.47
C VAL A 347 -15.42 -25.63 -19.01
N ALA A 348 -16.67 -25.86 -19.34
CA ALA A 348 -17.58 -24.80 -19.74
C ALA A 348 -18.05 -24.02 -18.48
N ALA A 349 -17.57 -22.78 -18.35
CA ALA A 349 -17.92 -21.90 -17.23
C ALA A 349 -19.00 -20.90 -17.64
N PHE A 350 -20.24 -21.35 -17.68
CA PHE A 350 -21.38 -20.58 -18.21
C PHE A 350 -21.71 -19.28 -17.44
N HIS A 351 -21.44 -19.26 -16.13
CA HIS A 351 -21.77 -18.11 -15.27
C HIS A 351 -20.58 -17.19 -15.02
N LEU A 352 -19.37 -17.54 -15.50
CA LEU A 352 -18.17 -16.79 -15.22
C LEU A 352 -18.19 -15.42 -15.94
N ARG A 353 -18.25 -14.34 -15.16
CA ARG A 353 -18.26 -12.96 -15.62
C ARG A 353 -16.91 -12.27 -15.38
N LYS A 354 -16.22 -12.64 -14.31
CA LYS A 354 -14.95 -12.02 -13.91
C LYS A 354 -13.87 -13.08 -13.76
N LEU A 355 -12.78 -12.90 -14.49
CA LEU A 355 -11.63 -13.80 -14.48
C LEU A 355 -10.35 -13.01 -14.16
N HIS A 356 -9.61 -13.46 -13.16
CA HIS A 356 -8.30 -12.92 -12.84
C HIS A 356 -7.31 -14.09 -12.73
N LEU A 357 -6.34 -14.17 -13.64
CA LEU A 357 -5.32 -15.21 -13.63
C LEU A 357 -3.93 -14.57 -13.49
N THR A 358 -3.17 -15.06 -12.50
CA THR A 358 -1.74 -14.78 -12.39
C THR A 358 -0.99 -16.06 -12.76
N LEU A 359 -0.31 -16.03 -13.91
CA LEU A 359 0.29 -17.19 -14.57
C LEU A 359 1.80 -17.09 -14.45
N SER A 360 2.39 -17.94 -13.64
CA SER A 360 3.83 -17.92 -13.34
C SER A 360 4.60 -19.03 -14.06
N THR A 361 3.93 -20.11 -14.45
CA THR A 361 4.56 -21.28 -15.08
C THR A 361 3.87 -21.68 -16.40
N THR A 362 4.55 -22.50 -17.19
CA THR A 362 4.00 -23.08 -18.42
C THR A 362 2.78 -23.96 -18.15
N ARG A 363 2.69 -24.58 -16.98
CA ARG A 363 1.55 -25.40 -16.56
C ARG A 363 0.29 -24.57 -16.31
N ASP A 364 0.43 -23.33 -15.88
CA ASP A 364 -0.71 -22.43 -15.68
C ASP A 364 -1.42 -22.13 -17.01
N LEU A 365 -0.69 -22.19 -18.13
CA LEU A 365 -1.25 -21.93 -19.45
C LEU A 365 -2.30 -22.98 -19.85
N SER A 366 -2.27 -24.19 -19.26
CA SER A 366 -3.33 -25.18 -19.44
C SER A 366 -4.69 -24.68 -18.94
N LEU A 367 -4.72 -23.79 -17.94
CA LEU A 367 -5.98 -23.16 -17.48
C LEU A 367 -6.62 -22.33 -18.58
N ILE A 368 -5.82 -21.61 -19.39
CA ILE A 368 -6.31 -20.82 -20.53
C ILE A 368 -6.94 -21.72 -21.58
N GLN A 369 -6.37 -22.90 -21.80
CA GLN A 369 -6.85 -23.84 -22.80
C GLN A 369 -8.08 -24.63 -22.35
N LEU A 370 -8.17 -24.93 -21.05
CA LEU A 370 -9.17 -25.85 -20.50
C LEU A 370 -10.40 -25.13 -19.93
N VAL A 371 -10.36 -23.82 -19.75
CA VAL A 371 -11.51 -23.03 -19.27
C VAL A 371 -12.10 -22.25 -20.44
N SER A 372 -13.36 -22.49 -20.72
CA SER A 372 -14.09 -21.84 -21.81
C SER A 372 -15.28 -21.04 -21.24
N PRO A 373 -15.07 -19.80 -20.82
CA PRO A 373 -16.14 -18.96 -20.31
C PRO A 373 -17.04 -18.46 -21.45
N VAL A 374 -18.35 -18.60 -21.31
CA VAL A 374 -19.31 -18.23 -22.36
C VAL A 374 -19.75 -16.76 -22.27
N GLY A 375 -19.63 -16.14 -21.13
CA GLY A 375 -20.16 -14.80 -20.91
C GLY A 375 -19.22 -13.90 -20.12
N LEU A 376 -17.93 -13.99 -20.34
CA LEU A 376 -16.91 -13.22 -19.63
C LEU A 376 -17.03 -11.73 -19.97
N GLU A 377 -17.12 -10.91 -18.96
CA GLU A 377 -17.22 -9.46 -19.08
C GLU A 377 -15.91 -8.76 -18.71
N HIS A 378 -15.18 -9.32 -17.73
CA HIS A 378 -13.94 -8.77 -17.21
C HIS A 378 -12.86 -9.83 -17.14
N ALA A 379 -11.73 -9.57 -17.77
CA ALA A 379 -10.53 -10.42 -17.70
C ALA A 379 -9.32 -9.63 -17.26
N HIS A 380 -8.58 -10.18 -16.30
CA HIS A 380 -7.25 -9.69 -15.92
C HIS A 380 -6.28 -10.86 -15.99
N LEU A 381 -5.26 -10.75 -16.84
CA LEU A 381 -4.23 -11.77 -17.01
C LEU A 381 -2.86 -11.17 -16.72
N ALA A 382 -2.17 -11.68 -15.73
CA ALA A 382 -0.81 -11.30 -15.41
C ALA A 382 0.13 -12.47 -15.71
N PHE A 383 1.18 -12.22 -16.47
CA PHE A 383 2.17 -13.22 -16.89
C PHE A 383 3.52 -12.92 -16.23
N ASP A 384 4.10 -13.92 -15.59
CA ASP A 384 5.46 -13.86 -15.09
C ASP A 384 6.47 -14.18 -16.21
N LYS A 385 7.77 -14.01 -15.96
CA LYS A 385 8.84 -14.16 -16.96
C LYS A 385 8.86 -15.52 -17.65
N GLU A 386 8.61 -16.58 -16.89
CA GLU A 386 8.62 -17.94 -17.41
C GLU A 386 7.43 -18.27 -18.31
N ALA A 387 6.28 -17.67 -18.05
CA ALA A 387 5.07 -17.88 -18.85
C ALA A 387 5.12 -17.23 -20.24
N LYS A 388 6.05 -16.30 -20.50
CA LYS A 388 6.18 -15.57 -21.77
C LYS A 388 6.67 -16.41 -22.95
N VAL A 389 7.39 -17.49 -22.70
CA VAL A 389 8.11 -18.25 -23.73
C VAL A 389 7.17 -19.14 -24.58
N MET A 390 5.91 -19.31 -24.16
CA MET A 390 4.99 -20.24 -24.75
C MET A 390 4.04 -19.64 -25.77
N SER A 391 3.90 -20.32 -26.91
CA SER A 391 2.97 -20.00 -28.00
C SER A 391 1.56 -20.53 -27.70
N THR A 392 0.92 -20.09 -26.62
CA THR A 392 -0.51 -20.40 -26.38
C THR A 392 -1.39 -19.39 -27.07
N SER A 393 -2.37 -19.90 -27.83
CA SER A 393 -3.33 -19.02 -28.48
C SER A 393 -4.37 -18.52 -27.47
N PRO A 394 -4.57 -17.19 -27.34
CA PRO A 394 -5.62 -16.62 -26.49
C PRO A 394 -7.04 -16.91 -27.01
N PHE A 395 -7.18 -17.29 -28.26
CA PHE A 395 -8.48 -17.55 -28.89
C PHE A 395 -9.30 -18.60 -28.16
N SER A 396 -8.67 -19.64 -27.61
CA SER A 396 -9.39 -20.71 -26.89
C SER A 396 -10.13 -20.17 -25.66
N LEU A 397 -9.53 -19.24 -24.91
CA LEU A 397 -10.14 -18.66 -23.72
C LEU A 397 -11.27 -17.67 -24.06
N PHE A 398 -11.07 -16.85 -25.10
CA PHE A 398 -11.97 -15.74 -25.40
C PHE A 398 -12.95 -16.01 -26.55
N ALA A 399 -12.83 -17.16 -27.26
CA ALA A 399 -13.65 -17.48 -28.42
C ALA A 399 -15.16 -17.33 -28.17
N LEU A 400 -15.62 -17.79 -27.01
CA LEU A 400 -17.04 -17.75 -26.65
C LEU A 400 -17.46 -16.44 -25.93
N SER A 401 -16.51 -15.56 -25.62
CA SER A 401 -16.73 -14.32 -24.88
C SER A 401 -16.39 -13.06 -25.67
N SER A 402 -16.02 -13.17 -26.94
CA SER A 402 -15.59 -12.04 -27.77
C SER A 402 -16.66 -10.93 -27.91
N SER A 403 -17.94 -11.30 -27.82
CA SER A 403 -19.09 -10.38 -27.86
C SER A 403 -19.52 -9.82 -26.50
N THR A 404 -19.00 -10.35 -25.40
CA THR A 404 -19.38 -9.96 -24.03
C THR A 404 -18.25 -9.30 -23.25
N LEU A 405 -16.99 -9.50 -23.64
CA LEU A 405 -15.82 -8.99 -22.95
C LEU A 405 -15.73 -7.46 -23.10
N ARG A 406 -15.89 -6.75 -22.00
CA ARG A 406 -15.88 -5.28 -21.93
C ARG A 406 -14.60 -4.71 -21.35
N TYR A 407 -13.93 -5.47 -20.51
CA TYR A 407 -12.69 -5.06 -19.82
C TYR A 407 -11.64 -6.15 -19.94
N LEU A 408 -10.47 -5.77 -20.47
CA LEU A 408 -9.29 -6.65 -20.56
C LEU A 408 -8.08 -5.93 -20.00
N SER A 409 -7.44 -6.51 -19.00
CA SER A 409 -6.16 -6.05 -18.46
C SER A 409 -5.11 -7.15 -18.65
N LEU A 410 -4.01 -6.80 -19.32
CA LEU A 410 -2.90 -7.69 -19.62
C LEU A 410 -1.62 -7.11 -19.00
N SER A 411 -1.04 -7.84 -18.06
CA SER A 411 0.26 -7.50 -17.48
C SER A 411 1.33 -8.45 -18.03
N ASN A 412 2.32 -7.90 -18.70
CA ASN A 412 3.42 -8.62 -19.35
C ASN A 412 2.96 -9.68 -20.38
N PRO A 413 2.04 -9.35 -21.29
CA PRO A 413 1.46 -10.33 -22.19
C PRO A 413 2.50 -10.97 -23.14
N PRO A 414 2.38 -12.27 -23.44
CA PRO A 414 3.09 -12.87 -24.56
C PRO A 414 2.65 -12.27 -25.90
N LYS A 415 3.49 -12.36 -26.93
CA LYS A 415 3.20 -11.79 -28.25
C LYS A 415 1.88 -12.28 -28.85
N SER A 416 1.47 -13.52 -28.60
CA SER A 416 0.21 -14.08 -29.08
C SER A 416 -1.05 -13.34 -28.57
N PHE A 417 -0.96 -12.71 -27.40
CA PHE A 417 -2.04 -11.88 -26.84
C PHE A 417 -2.09 -10.46 -27.41
N LEU A 418 -1.05 -10.07 -28.12
CA LEU A 418 -0.96 -8.78 -28.84
C LEU A 418 -1.12 -8.95 -30.34
N ASP A 419 -1.47 -10.17 -30.79
CA ASP A 419 -1.71 -10.45 -32.21
C ASP A 419 -2.88 -9.61 -32.74
N PRO A 420 -2.70 -8.96 -33.92
CA PRO A 420 -3.73 -8.14 -34.54
C PRO A 420 -5.06 -8.86 -34.73
N SER A 421 -5.02 -10.11 -35.13
CA SER A 421 -6.23 -10.91 -35.38
C SER A 421 -6.99 -11.22 -34.08
N PHE A 422 -6.26 -11.45 -33.00
CA PHE A 422 -6.88 -11.61 -31.68
C PHE A 422 -7.53 -10.32 -31.20
N LEU A 423 -6.82 -9.21 -31.21
CA LEU A 423 -7.34 -7.90 -30.77
C LEU A 423 -8.55 -7.48 -31.61
N ALA A 424 -8.51 -7.69 -32.92
CA ALA A 424 -9.64 -7.40 -33.82
C ALA A 424 -10.89 -8.27 -33.54
N SER A 425 -10.71 -9.45 -32.92
CA SER A 425 -11.83 -10.31 -32.53
C SER A 425 -12.63 -9.76 -31.34
N LEU A 426 -12.06 -8.87 -30.53
CA LEU A 426 -12.65 -8.34 -29.28
C LEU A 426 -13.59 -7.15 -29.56
N ARG A 427 -14.69 -7.42 -30.23
CA ARG A 427 -15.59 -6.36 -30.75
C ARG A 427 -16.34 -5.57 -29.68
N ALA A 428 -16.58 -6.14 -28.50
CA ALA A 428 -17.33 -5.50 -27.41
C ALA A 428 -16.43 -4.86 -26.35
N LEU A 429 -15.10 -4.83 -26.57
CA LEU A 429 -14.13 -4.36 -25.59
C LEU A 429 -14.17 -2.84 -25.46
N ILE A 430 -14.47 -2.37 -24.24
CA ILE A 430 -14.57 -0.93 -23.91
C ILE A 430 -13.29 -0.41 -23.26
N THR A 431 -12.67 -1.24 -22.43
CA THR A 431 -11.45 -0.85 -21.68
C THR A 431 -10.36 -1.86 -21.89
N LEU A 432 -9.19 -1.40 -22.31
CA LEU A 432 -7.97 -2.18 -22.46
C LEU A 432 -6.86 -1.57 -21.61
N GLU A 433 -6.29 -2.37 -20.74
CA GLU A 433 -5.12 -2.02 -19.94
C GLU A 433 -3.95 -2.92 -20.32
N LEU A 434 -2.84 -2.32 -20.70
CA LEU A 434 -1.61 -3.02 -21.08
C LEU A 434 -0.47 -2.54 -20.21
N GLN A 435 0.13 -3.45 -19.46
CA GLN A 435 1.29 -3.18 -18.62
C GLN A 435 2.49 -3.96 -19.15
N PHE A 436 3.58 -3.27 -19.46
CA PHE A 436 4.78 -3.83 -20.06
C PHE A 436 5.97 -3.82 -19.10
N HIS A 437 6.86 -4.80 -19.23
CA HIS A 437 8.12 -4.86 -18.50
C HIS A 437 9.30 -4.66 -19.46
N LYS A 438 10.50 -4.36 -18.92
CA LYS A 438 11.72 -4.15 -19.71
C LYS A 438 12.09 -5.27 -20.69
N ASP A 439 11.72 -6.50 -20.35
CA ASP A 439 12.05 -7.68 -21.17
C ASP A 439 11.03 -7.91 -22.32
N ALA A 440 9.92 -7.16 -22.34
CA ALA A 440 8.91 -7.19 -23.40
C ALA A 440 8.23 -5.82 -23.46
N PRO A 441 8.89 -4.82 -24.03
CA PRO A 441 8.34 -3.49 -24.18
C PRO A 441 7.18 -3.46 -25.18
N LEU A 442 6.35 -2.41 -25.10
CA LEU A 442 5.36 -2.13 -26.14
C LEU A 442 6.10 -1.79 -27.44
N THR A 443 5.76 -2.51 -28.51
CA THR A 443 6.35 -2.32 -29.85
C THR A 443 5.43 -1.52 -30.76
N GLN A 444 6.00 -0.98 -31.86
CA GLN A 444 5.25 -0.20 -32.85
C GLN A 444 4.09 -1.01 -33.46
N ASP A 445 4.30 -2.28 -33.76
CA ASP A 445 3.26 -3.15 -34.33
C ASP A 445 1.96 -3.17 -33.51
N VAL A 446 2.07 -3.16 -32.18
CA VAL A 446 0.91 -3.15 -31.30
C VAL A 446 0.20 -1.79 -31.34
N VAL A 447 0.97 -0.70 -31.42
CA VAL A 447 0.41 0.66 -31.55
C VAL A 447 -0.34 0.82 -32.85
N ASP A 448 0.22 0.30 -33.96
CA ASP A 448 -0.40 0.31 -35.28
C ASP A 448 -1.74 -0.46 -35.28
N VAL A 449 -1.79 -1.60 -34.61
CA VAL A 449 -3.03 -2.36 -34.41
C VAL A 449 -4.04 -1.58 -33.58
N LEU A 450 -3.61 -0.97 -32.50
CA LEU A 450 -4.49 -0.15 -31.66
C LEU A 450 -5.01 1.09 -32.41
N GLY A 451 -4.27 1.62 -33.38
CA GLY A 451 -4.65 2.73 -34.26
C GLY A 451 -5.55 2.34 -35.42
N ALA A 452 -5.56 1.05 -35.81
CA ALA A 452 -6.30 0.59 -36.98
C ALA A 452 -7.83 0.74 -36.79
N ARG A 453 -8.51 1.32 -37.77
CA ARG A 453 -9.95 1.66 -37.71
C ARG A 453 -10.87 0.45 -37.42
N ASN A 454 -10.50 -0.74 -37.86
CA ASN A 454 -11.29 -1.96 -37.68
C ASN A 454 -10.89 -2.79 -36.45
N SER A 455 -9.88 -2.36 -35.71
CA SER A 455 -9.40 -3.05 -34.51
C SER A 455 -10.11 -2.47 -33.29
N ILE A 456 -10.75 -3.33 -32.52
CA ILE A 456 -11.45 -3.01 -31.25
C ILE A 456 -12.37 -1.79 -31.40
N PRO A 457 -13.48 -1.91 -32.14
CA PRO A 457 -14.32 -0.75 -32.49
C PRO A 457 -14.95 -0.03 -31.29
N GLU A 458 -15.27 -0.72 -30.20
CA GLU A 458 -15.90 -0.15 -28.99
C GLU A 458 -14.90 0.37 -27.94
N LEU A 459 -13.60 0.37 -28.23
CA LEU A 459 -12.56 0.77 -27.28
C LEU A 459 -12.66 2.28 -26.95
N ARG A 460 -13.01 2.59 -25.71
CA ARG A 460 -13.14 3.97 -25.19
C ARG A 460 -12.02 4.35 -24.21
N ASN A 461 -11.54 3.39 -23.46
CA ASN A 461 -10.51 3.61 -22.45
C ASN A 461 -9.30 2.76 -22.75
N LEU A 462 -8.15 3.39 -22.93
CA LEU A 462 -6.86 2.75 -23.12
C LEU A 462 -5.90 3.18 -22.02
N GLU A 463 -5.35 2.22 -21.30
CA GLU A 463 -4.31 2.46 -20.31
C GLU A 463 -3.04 1.70 -20.72
N LEU A 464 -1.95 2.45 -20.87
CA LEU A 464 -0.63 1.89 -21.20
C LEU A 464 0.32 2.19 -20.06
N GLY A 465 1.07 1.18 -19.62
CA GLY A 465 2.03 1.32 -18.53
C GLY A 465 3.32 0.53 -18.74
N GLY A 466 4.39 0.95 -18.07
CA GLY A 466 5.69 0.29 -18.10
C GLY A 466 6.60 0.81 -19.20
N ILE A 467 7.38 -0.09 -19.82
CA ILE A 467 8.41 0.30 -20.81
C ILE A 467 7.86 0.28 -22.21
N LEU A 468 8.07 1.40 -22.92
CA LEU A 468 7.66 1.60 -24.29
C LEU A 468 8.90 1.68 -25.19
N ASP A 469 8.94 0.86 -26.24
CA ASP A 469 9.95 0.91 -27.31
C ASP A 469 9.33 1.52 -28.57
N ILE A 470 8.79 2.71 -28.43
CA ILE A 470 8.08 3.44 -29.49
C ILE A 470 8.39 4.92 -29.39
N GLU A 471 8.24 5.62 -30.50
CA GLU A 471 8.30 7.09 -30.51
C GLU A 471 7.01 7.70 -29.96
N ALA A 472 7.12 8.80 -29.22
CA ALA A 472 5.96 9.54 -28.74
C ALA A 472 5.01 9.98 -29.87
N LYS A 473 5.57 10.25 -31.04
CA LYS A 473 4.83 10.60 -32.26
C LYS A 473 3.84 9.50 -32.66
N SER A 474 4.24 8.23 -32.58
CA SER A 474 3.39 7.09 -32.94
C SER A 474 2.15 6.98 -32.04
N LEU A 475 2.29 7.28 -30.74
CA LEU A 475 1.12 7.36 -29.84
C LEU A 475 0.16 8.47 -30.21
N VAL A 476 0.69 9.64 -30.59
CA VAL A 476 -0.13 10.76 -31.02
C VAL A 476 -0.86 10.42 -32.33
N GLU A 477 -0.17 9.83 -33.31
CA GLU A 477 -0.77 9.38 -34.57
C GLU A 477 -1.87 8.34 -34.37
N MET A 478 -1.66 7.39 -33.45
CA MET A 478 -2.67 6.41 -33.05
C MET A 478 -3.94 7.10 -32.49
N VAL A 479 -3.78 8.07 -31.61
CA VAL A 479 -4.90 8.81 -31.01
C VAL A 479 -5.66 9.60 -32.05
N ILE A 480 -4.94 10.28 -32.97
CA ILE A 480 -5.53 11.04 -34.08
C ILE A 480 -6.31 10.10 -35.00
N ALA A 481 -5.72 8.98 -35.41
CA ALA A 481 -6.37 7.98 -36.27
C ALA A 481 -7.67 7.45 -35.68
N ARG A 482 -7.72 7.29 -34.36
CA ARG A 482 -8.94 6.89 -33.66
C ARG A 482 -9.94 8.03 -33.50
N HIS A 483 -9.49 9.24 -33.32
CA HIS A 483 -10.39 10.41 -33.21
C HIS A 483 -11.08 10.74 -34.52
N GLU A 484 -10.43 10.56 -35.65
CA GLU A 484 -10.98 10.74 -37.01
C GLU A 484 -11.98 9.64 -37.40
N SER A 485 -12.03 8.53 -36.64
CA SER A 485 -13.01 7.47 -36.79
C SER A 485 -14.20 7.71 -35.85
N ASP A 486 -15.38 7.16 -36.17
CA ASP A 486 -16.57 7.19 -35.28
C ASP A 486 -16.35 6.53 -33.92
N TYR A 487 -15.18 5.99 -33.69
CA TYR A 487 -14.76 5.19 -32.53
C TYR A 487 -13.70 5.93 -31.69
N SER A 488 -14.00 7.13 -31.21
CA SER A 488 -13.05 7.98 -30.47
C SER A 488 -12.71 7.40 -29.10
N LEU A 489 -11.41 7.39 -28.78
CA LEU A 489 -10.95 7.16 -27.41
C LEU A 489 -11.43 8.30 -26.51
N GLN A 490 -12.13 7.94 -25.43
CA GLN A 490 -12.58 8.91 -24.42
C GLN A 490 -11.49 9.18 -23.37
N ARG A 491 -10.63 8.19 -23.12
CA ARG A 491 -9.54 8.30 -22.15
C ARG A 491 -8.31 7.54 -22.59
N LEU A 492 -7.18 8.23 -22.65
CA LEU A 492 -5.85 7.62 -22.69
C LEU A 492 -5.15 7.91 -21.37
N ARG A 493 -4.67 6.87 -20.69
CA ARG A 493 -3.91 6.98 -19.46
C ARG A 493 -2.54 6.34 -19.64
N LEU A 494 -1.51 7.08 -19.26
CA LEU A 494 -0.12 6.63 -19.33
C LEU A 494 0.40 6.52 -17.89
N LYS A 495 0.79 5.31 -17.46
CA LYS A 495 1.27 5.03 -16.10
C LYS A 495 2.72 4.57 -16.10
N GLY A 496 3.58 5.28 -15.36
CA GLY A 496 4.96 4.84 -15.10
C GLY A 496 5.73 4.52 -16.38
N ILE A 497 5.67 5.42 -17.36
CA ILE A 497 6.24 5.20 -18.69
C ILE A 497 7.74 5.46 -18.66
N TYR A 498 8.50 4.50 -19.18
CA TYR A 498 9.91 4.61 -19.48
C TYR A 498 10.10 4.43 -20.99
N VAL A 499 10.51 5.46 -21.69
CA VAL A 499 10.82 5.37 -23.12
C VAL A 499 12.27 4.89 -23.28
N LEU A 500 12.46 3.79 -24.00
CA LEU A 500 13.80 3.34 -24.40
C LEU A 500 14.31 4.25 -25.52
N VAL A 501 15.19 5.19 -25.20
CA VAL A 501 15.91 5.95 -26.21
C VAL A 501 16.98 5.04 -26.80
N ALA A 502 16.86 4.77 -28.09
CA ALA A 502 17.78 3.89 -28.82
C ALA A 502 19.26 4.25 -28.54
N GLY A 503 19.98 3.36 -27.89
CA GLY A 503 21.44 3.36 -27.80
C GLY A 503 22.10 4.08 -26.62
N ARG A 504 21.38 4.57 -25.61
CA ARG A 504 22.01 5.03 -24.35
C ARG A 504 21.20 4.56 -23.14
N HIS A 505 21.87 3.84 -22.23
CA HIS A 505 21.40 3.69 -20.86
C HIS A 505 21.42 5.08 -20.19
N ALA A 506 20.37 5.86 -20.33
CA ALA A 506 20.13 7.01 -19.49
C ALA A 506 19.42 6.50 -18.22
N MET A 507 20.21 6.06 -17.24
CA MET A 507 19.81 6.16 -15.86
C MET A 507 19.78 7.65 -15.51
N ASP A 508 18.69 8.10 -14.95
CA ASP A 508 18.40 9.45 -14.49
C ASP A 508 17.95 10.49 -15.54
N GLU A 509 16.65 10.44 -15.84
CA GLU A 509 15.87 11.68 -15.93
C GLU A 509 14.40 11.32 -15.79
N ARG A 510 13.83 11.64 -14.62
CA ARG A 510 12.41 11.49 -14.32
C ARG A 510 11.65 12.64 -14.96
N TYR A 511 11.08 12.43 -16.13
CA TYR A 511 10.04 13.32 -16.63
C TYR A 511 8.69 12.82 -16.13
N ALA A 512 8.24 13.40 -15.04
CA ALA A 512 6.86 13.30 -14.60
C ALA A 512 6.03 14.28 -15.43
N PHE A 513 5.23 13.77 -16.36
CA PHE A 513 4.10 14.52 -16.91
C PHE A 513 2.92 14.32 -15.94
N GLY A 514 2.51 15.42 -15.27
CA GLY A 514 1.36 15.52 -14.38
C GLY A 514 0.02 15.53 -15.16
#